data_cd6d3be9927bae8ff28ad567936f846e
#
_entry.id   cd6d3be9927bae8ff28ad567936f846e
#
_cell.length_a   1.000
_cell.length_b   1.000
_cell.length_c   1.000
_cell.angle_alpha   90.00
_cell.angle_beta   90.00
_cell.angle_gamma   90.00
#
_symmetry.space_group_name_H-M   'P 1'
#
loop_
_entity.id
_entity.type
_entity.pdbx_description
1 polymer ?
#
loop_
_entity_poly.entity_id
_entity_poly.type
_entity_poly.pdbx_seq_one_letter_code
_entity_poly.pdbx_strand_id
1 'polypeptide(L)'
;MAQPVKLGQPVNRRLGDLLVADGLLTAEQLKKALAEQKGSPEKIGSVLIRLNYINDEQLIGFLSRQYGVPSITLAQLDIDSDVLRLVPAPIARKYEVIPVRKMGNSLALAMADPTNVFALDDISFMTNLQVLPLVASQAAIKKAIDRNYESKTEAITSVLSDMQTDLANVEVVEDGEEGAKVDIFELKESADEAPVVKLVNMVLVDAIQKGASDIHFESYEKIFRIRFRMDGVLHEMLAPPKRLESAILSRLKIMANLDIAERRLPQDGRIKLRYNNREIDFRVSTLPTIYGEKAVLRILDKESLKLDLTQLGFDEWSLEKFTAAIHQPYGMILITGPTGSGKTTTLYSGIHTINSPDVNIMTAEDPVEYNLKGVNQVQINEGIGRTFAAALRSFLRQDPDVILVGETRDLETAQISIRAALTGHLVFSTLHTNDCPSTIARLLDMGIPSFLVASSLLLVVAQRLGRKICRACREPYDADEGSLVTYGHVPSGKGRVQFYKGKGCATCNFTGMKGRVAIYEVMPVSDEIREGILKNMSTAELRAIAQSQGMKSLRQSGLMKVIDGTTTIEEVLRVTLS
;
A
#
# COMPACT_ATOMS: atom_id res chain seq x y z
N MET A 1 -41.20 23.00 29.14
CA MET A 1 -40.89 22.75 30.58
C MET A 1 -41.08 21.27 30.83
N ALA A 2 -40.04 20.49 30.84
CA ALA A 2 -40.08 19.08 31.19
C ALA A 2 -39.96 18.95 32.71
N GLN A 3 -40.89 18.28 33.34
CA GLN A 3 -40.89 18.05 34.79
C GLN A 3 -39.68 17.17 35.18
N PRO A 4 -39.05 17.38 36.36
CA PRO A 4 -37.96 16.53 36.84
C PRO A 4 -38.51 15.12 37.11
N VAL A 5 -37.83 14.10 36.54
CA VAL A 5 -38.13 12.68 36.80
C VAL A 5 -37.89 12.44 38.31
N LYS A 6 -38.93 12.18 39.08
CA LYS A 6 -38.85 11.75 40.47
C LYS A 6 -38.24 10.34 40.46
N LEU A 7 -36.99 10.19 40.91
CA LEU A 7 -36.39 8.90 41.26
C LEU A 7 -37.32 8.20 42.29
N GLY A 8 -37.83 7.02 41.95
CA GLY A 8 -38.63 6.20 42.85
C GLY A 8 -37.83 5.94 44.14
N GLN A 9 -38.54 5.92 45.30
CA GLN A 9 -37.93 5.69 46.61
C GLN A 9 -37.06 4.42 46.59
N PRO A 10 -35.89 4.39 47.24
CA PRO A 10 -35.00 3.25 47.26
C PRO A 10 -35.69 2.09 47.96
N VAL A 11 -36.12 1.08 47.23
CA VAL A 11 -36.54 -0.20 47.80
C VAL A 11 -35.29 -0.85 48.34
N ASN A 12 -35.18 -0.98 49.66
CA ASN A 12 -34.01 -1.50 50.39
C ASN A 12 -33.87 -3.04 50.21
N ARG A 13 -34.12 -3.55 48.99
CA ARG A 13 -33.94 -4.96 48.58
C ARG A 13 -32.72 -5.09 47.68
N ARG A 14 -31.94 -6.13 47.92
CA ARG A 14 -30.73 -6.40 47.14
C ARG A 14 -31.12 -6.80 45.70
N LEU A 15 -30.30 -6.43 44.70
CA LEU A 15 -30.53 -6.69 43.28
C LEU A 15 -30.90 -8.16 43.01
N GLY A 16 -30.20 -9.11 43.66
CA GLY A 16 -30.50 -10.54 43.51
C GLY A 16 -31.91 -10.92 43.92
N ASP A 17 -32.41 -10.37 45.06
CA ASP A 17 -33.76 -10.66 45.56
C ASP A 17 -34.84 -10.08 44.63
N LEU A 18 -34.56 -8.94 44.02
CA LEU A 18 -35.45 -8.31 43.04
C LEU A 18 -35.54 -9.11 41.72
N LEU A 19 -34.40 -9.65 41.25
CA LEU A 19 -34.37 -10.52 40.06
C LEU A 19 -35.12 -11.85 40.29
N VAL A 20 -35.08 -12.38 41.50
CA VAL A 20 -35.88 -13.56 41.87
C VAL A 20 -37.39 -13.22 41.93
N ALA A 21 -37.74 -12.06 42.47
CA ALA A 21 -39.13 -11.61 42.53
C ALA A 21 -39.73 -11.35 41.12
N ASP A 22 -38.90 -10.90 40.15
CA ASP A 22 -39.30 -10.68 38.76
C ASP A 22 -39.31 -11.99 37.92
N GLY A 23 -38.91 -13.13 38.52
CA GLY A 23 -38.91 -14.44 37.87
C GLY A 23 -37.74 -14.68 36.89
N LEU A 24 -36.75 -13.79 36.89
CA LEU A 24 -35.55 -13.91 36.03
C LEU A 24 -34.52 -14.87 36.61
N LEU A 25 -34.60 -15.17 37.92
CA LEU A 25 -33.73 -16.09 38.64
C LEU A 25 -34.50 -17.00 39.58
N THR A 26 -33.97 -18.19 39.82
CA THR A 26 -34.45 -19.04 40.93
C THR A 26 -33.66 -18.73 42.22
N ALA A 27 -34.27 -18.99 43.38
CA ALA A 27 -33.60 -18.81 44.67
C ALA A 27 -32.30 -19.65 44.80
N GLU A 28 -32.26 -20.83 44.17
CA GLU A 28 -31.08 -21.69 44.16
C GLU A 28 -29.94 -21.09 43.29
N GLN A 29 -30.28 -20.54 42.13
CA GLN A 29 -29.30 -19.84 41.25
C GLN A 29 -28.70 -18.62 41.96
N LEU A 30 -29.52 -17.82 42.65
CA LEU A 30 -29.06 -16.69 43.45
C LEU A 30 -28.10 -17.15 44.56
N LYS A 31 -28.43 -18.23 45.28
CA LYS A 31 -27.59 -18.76 46.34
C LYS A 31 -26.23 -19.23 45.85
N LYS A 32 -26.18 -19.88 44.67
CA LYS A 32 -24.91 -20.26 44.01
C LYS A 32 -24.09 -19.04 43.56
N ALA A 33 -24.73 -18.08 42.96
CA ALA A 33 -24.07 -16.85 42.51
C ALA A 33 -23.48 -16.04 43.69
N LEU A 34 -24.19 -15.94 44.80
CA LEU A 34 -23.71 -15.29 46.03
C LEU A 34 -22.54 -16.06 46.68
N ALA A 35 -22.51 -17.39 46.58
CA ALA A 35 -21.40 -18.19 47.06
C ALA A 35 -20.14 -17.95 46.25
N GLU A 36 -20.22 -17.86 44.91
CA GLU A 36 -19.10 -17.54 44.04
C GLU A 36 -18.64 -16.08 44.14
N GLN A 37 -19.56 -15.14 44.39
CA GLN A 37 -19.21 -13.73 44.61
C GLN A 37 -18.34 -13.54 45.85
N LYS A 38 -18.47 -14.36 46.91
CA LYS A 38 -17.65 -14.24 48.14
C LYS A 38 -16.14 -14.42 47.89
N GLY A 39 -15.74 -14.99 46.75
CA GLY A 39 -14.35 -15.19 46.34
C GLY A 39 -13.85 -14.18 45.29
N SER A 40 -14.69 -13.25 44.84
CA SER A 40 -14.36 -12.32 43.73
C SER A 40 -14.79 -10.89 44.04
N PRO A 41 -14.06 -9.85 43.61
CA PRO A 41 -14.46 -8.44 43.71
C PRO A 41 -15.60 -8.06 42.74
N GLU A 42 -16.12 -9.00 41.96
CA GLU A 42 -17.16 -8.77 40.95
C GLU A 42 -18.53 -8.43 41.56
N LYS A 43 -19.29 -7.55 40.88
CA LYS A 43 -20.67 -7.28 41.23
C LYS A 43 -21.57 -8.48 40.92
N ILE A 44 -22.63 -8.71 41.70
CA ILE A 44 -23.51 -9.88 41.56
C ILE A 44 -24.10 -10.01 40.14
N GLY A 45 -24.45 -8.88 39.48
CA GLY A 45 -24.91 -8.87 38.08
C GLY A 45 -23.94 -9.49 37.11
N SER A 46 -22.65 -9.18 37.23
CA SER A 46 -21.58 -9.74 36.38
C SER A 46 -21.35 -11.24 36.63
N VAL A 47 -21.46 -11.67 37.90
CA VAL A 47 -21.37 -13.09 38.28
C VAL A 47 -22.53 -13.89 37.66
N LEU A 48 -23.75 -13.33 37.68
CA LEU A 48 -24.94 -13.95 37.10
C LEU A 48 -24.84 -14.13 35.58
N ILE A 49 -24.25 -13.14 34.88
CA ILE A 49 -23.99 -13.22 33.43
C ILE A 49 -22.91 -14.26 33.15
N ARG A 50 -21.81 -14.27 33.89
CA ARG A 50 -20.73 -15.25 33.77
C ARG A 50 -21.20 -16.70 33.96
N LEU A 51 -22.14 -16.89 34.87
CA LEU A 51 -22.78 -18.20 35.13
C LEU A 51 -23.88 -18.54 34.12
N ASN A 52 -24.12 -17.70 33.10
CA ASN A 52 -25.20 -17.84 32.12
C ASN A 52 -26.62 -18.00 32.71
N TYR A 53 -26.87 -17.43 33.89
CA TYR A 53 -28.19 -17.43 34.49
C TYR A 53 -29.08 -16.33 33.91
N ILE A 54 -28.50 -15.20 33.53
CA ILE A 54 -29.15 -14.10 32.80
C ILE A 54 -28.20 -13.59 31.71
N ASN A 55 -28.74 -12.97 30.68
CA ASN A 55 -27.91 -12.27 29.67
C ASN A 55 -27.86 -10.76 29.97
N ASP A 56 -26.89 -10.05 29.29
CA ASP A 56 -26.70 -8.60 29.44
C ASP A 56 -27.99 -7.81 29.17
N GLU A 57 -28.76 -8.16 28.13
CA GLU A 57 -29.98 -7.45 27.74
C GLU A 57 -31.07 -7.59 28.81
N GLN A 58 -31.22 -8.78 29.40
CA GLN A 58 -32.15 -9.02 30.48
C GLN A 58 -31.81 -8.19 31.71
N LEU A 59 -30.54 -8.12 32.10
CA LEU A 59 -30.10 -7.31 33.24
C LEU A 59 -30.32 -5.82 32.99
N ILE A 60 -29.92 -5.30 31.83
CA ILE A 60 -30.07 -3.89 31.45
C ILE A 60 -31.57 -3.54 31.40
N GLY A 61 -32.40 -4.36 30.75
CA GLY A 61 -33.83 -4.15 30.66
C GLY A 61 -34.51 -4.18 32.03
N PHE A 62 -34.07 -5.04 32.95
CA PHE A 62 -34.53 -5.06 34.32
C PHE A 62 -34.14 -3.77 35.07
N LEU A 63 -32.89 -3.37 35.05
CA LEU A 63 -32.39 -2.16 35.72
C LEU A 63 -33.07 -0.89 35.16
N SER A 64 -33.28 -0.82 33.86
CA SER A 64 -33.96 0.31 33.20
C SER A 64 -35.42 0.44 33.71
N ARG A 65 -36.16 -0.66 33.80
CA ARG A 65 -37.53 -0.67 34.30
C ARG A 65 -37.60 -0.38 35.79
N GLN A 66 -36.72 -1.00 36.58
CA GLN A 66 -36.71 -0.88 38.05
C GLN A 66 -36.41 0.55 38.51
N TYR A 67 -35.47 1.23 37.86
CA TYR A 67 -35.02 2.57 38.26
C TYR A 67 -35.60 3.70 37.41
N GLY A 68 -36.40 3.39 36.36
CA GLY A 68 -36.99 4.37 35.46
C GLY A 68 -35.96 5.14 34.64
N VAL A 69 -34.79 4.53 34.40
CA VAL A 69 -33.64 5.16 33.70
C VAL A 69 -33.52 4.52 32.32
N PRO A 70 -33.41 5.31 31.22
CA PRO A 70 -33.28 4.75 29.89
C PRO A 70 -31.96 3.97 29.73
N SER A 71 -31.99 2.92 28.91
CA SER A 71 -30.81 2.13 28.58
C SER A 71 -30.15 2.60 27.27
N ILE A 72 -28.85 2.32 27.12
CA ILE A 72 -28.09 2.63 25.92
C ILE A 72 -27.12 1.52 25.52
N THR A 73 -27.00 1.30 24.21
CA THR A 73 -26.02 0.37 23.64
C THR A 73 -24.77 1.15 23.17
N LEU A 74 -23.61 0.86 23.79
CA LEU A 74 -22.35 1.58 23.55
C LEU A 74 -21.51 1.01 22.40
N ALA A 75 -21.87 -0.17 21.85
CA ALA A 75 -21.00 -0.92 20.94
C ALA A 75 -20.64 -0.18 19.65
N GLN A 76 -21.54 0.65 19.12
CA GLN A 76 -21.35 1.41 17.86
C GLN A 76 -21.45 2.93 18.06
N LEU A 77 -21.46 3.39 19.31
CA LEU A 77 -21.61 4.79 19.60
C LEU A 77 -20.28 5.53 19.45
N ASP A 78 -20.24 6.56 18.61
CA ASP A 78 -19.13 7.48 18.47
C ASP A 78 -19.35 8.66 19.43
N ILE A 79 -18.44 8.83 20.38
CA ILE A 79 -18.54 9.86 21.42
C ILE A 79 -17.60 11.01 21.05
N ASP A 80 -18.15 12.20 21.00
CA ASP A 80 -17.40 13.41 20.71
C ASP A 80 -16.25 13.62 21.73
N SER A 81 -15.06 13.93 21.24
CA SER A 81 -13.87 14.18 22.05
C SER A 81 -14.07 15.30 23.08
N ASP A 82 -14.86 16.31 22.76
CA ASP A 82 -15.16 17.43 23.68
C ASP A 82 -16.10 16.98 24.81
N VAL A 83 -16.94 16.00 24.57
CA VAL A 83 -17.80 15.39 25.60
C VAL A 83 -16.96 14.48 26.51
N LEU A 84 -16.01 13.72 25.95
CA LEU A 84 -15.08 12.87 26.73
C LEU A 84 -14.22 13.67 27.68
N ARG A 85 -13.76 14.87 27.27
CA ARG A 85 -12.94 15.76 28.12
C ARG A 85 -13.66 16.27 29.37
N LEU A 86 -14.99 16.25 29.39
CA LEU A 86 -15.77 16.67 30.54
C LEU A 86 -15.60 15.74 31.74
N VAL A 87 -15.31 14.45 31.50
CA VAL A 87 -15.09 13.47 32.57
C VAL A 87 -13.69 12.84 32.37
N PRO A 88 -12.69 13.18 33.20
CA PRO A 88 -11.33 12.63 33.07
C PRO A 88 -11.28 11.10 33.20
N ALA A 89 -10.35 10.44 32.49
CA ALA A 89 -10.17 8.99 32.49
C ALA A 89 -10.10 8.34 33.90
N PRO A 90 -9.37 8.91 34.89
CA PRO A 90 -9.35 8.35 36.25
C PRO A 90 -10.71 8.31 36.91
N ILE A 91 -11.56 9.31 36.66
CA ILE A 91 -12.93 9.41 37.20
C ILE A 91 -13.85 8.42 36.49
N ALA A 92 -13.73 8.35 35.13
CA ALA A 92 -14.49 7.39 34.32
C ALA A 92 -14.19 5.94 34.76
N ARG A 93 -12.94 5.60 34.99
CA ARG A 93 -12.51 4.27 35.48
C ARG A 93 -12.94 4.01 36.92
N LYS A 94 -12.81 5.01 37.82
CA LYS A 94 -13.16 4.88 39.24
C LYS A 94 -14.65 4.56 39.45
N TYR A 95 -15.51 5.26 38.71
CA TYR A 95 -16.95 5.12 38.86
C TYR A 95 -17.58 4.18 37.84
N GLU A 96 -16.80 3.64 36.88
CA GLU A 96 -17.28 2.82 35.76
C GLU A 96 -18.40 3.53 34.98
N VAL A 97 -18.08 4.74 34.48
CA VAL A 97 -19.00 5.61 33.76
C VAL A 97 -18.34 6.18 32.52
N ILE A 98 -19.15 6.51 31.50
CA ILE A 98 -18.66 7.20 30.32
C ILE A 98 -19.66 8.28 29.88
N PRO A 99 -19.22 9.53 29.65
CA PRO A 99 -20.09 10.57 29.10
C PRO A 99 -20.42 10.24 27.65
N VAL A 100 -21.69 10.38 27.27
CA VAL A 100 -22.20 9.98 25.97
C VAL A 100 -22.52 11.18 25.09
N ARG A 101 -23.18 12.17 25.65
CA ARG A 101 -23.62 13.35 24.90
C ARG A 101 -23.91 14.52 25.84
N LYS A 102 -23.52 15.73 25.40
CA LYS A 102 -23.92 16.98 26.05
C LYS A 102 -25.15 17.57 25.35
N MET A 103 -26.18 17.92 26.11
CA MET A 103 -27.41 18.53 25.62
C MET A 103 -27.72 19.80 26.41
N GLY A 104 -27.27 20.96 25.91
CA GLY A 104 -27.40 22.22 26.64
C GLY A 104 -26.69 22.16 27.99
N ASN A 105 -27.44 22.28 29.09
CA ASN A 105 -26.91 22.22 30.47
C ASN A 105 -26.96 20.83 31.10
N SER A 106 -27.18 19.78 30.28
CA SER A 106 -27.26 18.39 30.73
C SER A 106 -26.22 17.51 30.08
N LEU A 107 -25.66 16.55 30.83
CA LEU A 107 -24.71 15.55 30.39
C LEU A 107 -25.35 14.15 30.51
N ALA A 108 -25.55 13.48 29.40
CA ALA A 108 -25.96 12.08 29.38
C ALA A 108 -24.74 11.21 29.73
N LEU A 109 -24.86 10.41 30.81
CA LEU A 109 -23.79 9.60 31.36
C LEU A 109 -24.18 8.14 31.39
N ALA A 110 -23.49 7.27 30.65
CA ALA A 110 -23.72 5.83 30.72
C ALA A 110 -22.99 5.25 31.96
N MET A 111 -23.72 4.44 32.74
CA MET A 111 -23.23 3.84 33.95
C MET A 111 -23.85 2.46 34.19
N ALA A 112 -23.11 1.59 34.89
CA ALA A 112 -23.59 0.23 35.20
C ALA A 112 -24.58 0.21 36.37
N ASP A 113 -24.52 1.20 37.26
CA ASP A 113 -25.31 1.31 38.45
C ASP A 113 -25.90 2.72 38.59
N PRO A 114 -27.12 2.96 38.16
CA PRO A 114 -27.75 4.29 38.23
C PRO A 114 -28.09 4.75 39.65
N THR A 115 -27.89 3.89 40.65
CA THR A 115 -28.11 4.24 42.07
C THR A 115 -26.88 4.82 42.74
N ASN A 116 -25.76 4.89 42.05
CA ASN A 116 -24.54 5.48 42.58
C ASN A 116 -24.60 7.02 42.58
N VAL A 117 -25.28 7.56 43.59
CA VAL A 117 -25.51 9.00 43.76
C VAL A 117 -24.18 9.74 43.88
N PHE A 118 -23.17 9.15 44.55
CA PHE A 118 -21.83 9.76 44.66
C PHE A 118 -21.17 10.02 43.32
N ALA A 119 -21.30 9.09 42.37
CA ALA A 119 -20.74 9.29 41.01
C ALA A 119 -21.51 10.40 40.28
N LEU A 120 -22.83 10.47 40.41
CA LEU A 120 -23.66 11.50 39.79
C LEU A 120 -23.35 12.89 40.36
N ASP A 121 -23.22 13.02 41.66
CA ASP A 121 -22.93 14.28 42.37
C ASP A 121 -21.51 14.78 42.05
N ASP A 122 -20.49 13.91 42.15
CA ASP A 122 -19.12 14.25 41.84
C ASP A 122 -18.97 14.75 40.39
N ILE A 123 -19.59 14.05 39.43
CA ILE A 123 -19.51 14.44 38.02
C ILE A 123 -20.34 15.70 37.75
N SER A 124 -21.50 15.87 38.36
CA SER A 124 -22.31 17.08 38.26
C SER A 124 -21.54 18.31 38.82
N PHE A 125 -20.91 18.15 39.98
CA PHE A 125 -20.09 19.19 40.60
C PHE A 125 -18.91 19.59 39.72
N MET A 126 -18.17 18.58 39.20
CA MET A 126 -16.98 18.80 38.40
C MET A 126 -17.30 19.43 37.04
N THR A 127 -18.40 19.04 36.41
CA THR A 127 -18.77 19.50 35.06
C THR A 127 -19.65 20.75 35.07
N ASN A 128 -20.23 21.08 36.23
CA ASN A 128 -21.27 22.09 36.39
C ASN A 128 -22.49 21.86 35.47
N LEU A 129 -22.78 20.59 35.15
CA LEU A 129 -23.88 20.14 34.29
C LEU A 129 -24.82 19.22 35.06
N GLN A 130 -26.09 19.23 34.72
CA GLN A 130 -27.05 18.26 35.23
C GLN A 130 -26.75 16.88 34.59
N VAL A 131 -26.43 15.87 35.40
CA VAL A 131 -26.13 14.53 34.92
C VAL A 131 -27.43 13.75 34.71
N LEU A 132 -27.61 13.20 33.51
CA LEU A 132 -28.71 12.32 33.15
C LEU A 132 -28.18 10.87 33.04
N PRO A 133 -28.46 9.98 34.00
CA PRO A 133 -27.96 8.62 33.96
C PRO A 133 -28.59 7.82 32.81
N LEU A 134 -27.80 6.97 32.17
CA LEU A 134 -28.22 5.95 31.20
C LEU A 134 -27.65 4.60 31.65
N VAL A 135 -28.43 3.54 31.56
CA VAL A 135 -27.98 2.21 31.96
C VAL A 135 -27.29 1.52 30.79
N ALA A 136 -26.07 1.00 31.04
CA ALA A 136 -25.35 0.16 30.10
C ALA A 136 -24.65 -1.00 30.83
N SER A 137 -24.27 -2.08 30.11
CA SER A 137 -23.57 -3.18 30.75
C SER A 137 -22.15 -2.75 31.19
N GLN A 138 -21.72 -3.30 32.33
CA GLN A 138 -20.38 -3.01 32.88
C GLN A 138 -19.27 -3.35 31.86
N ALA A 139 -19.41 -4.47 31.15
CA ALA A 139 -18.49 -4.90 30.12
C ALA A 139 -18.43 -3.91 28.94
N ALA A 140 -19.61 -3.40 28.52
CA ALA A 140 -19.68 -2.40 27.44
C ALA A 140 -19.06 -1.05 27.86
N ILE A 141 -19.28 -0.63 29.11
CA ILE A 141 -18.69 0.59 29.67
C ILE A 141 -17.17 0.47 29.74
N LYS A 142 -16.63 -0.64 30.27
CA LYS A 142 -15.16 -0.86 30.31
C LYS A 142 -14.56 -0.82 28.91
N LYS A 143 -15.12 -1.55 27.96
CA LYS A 143 -14.67 -1.50 26.55
C LYS A 143 -14.75 -0.10 25.95
N ALA A 144 -15.81 0.66 26.28
CA ALA A 144 -15.95 2.03 25.79
C ALA A 144 -14.94 2.97 26.46
N ILE A 145 -14.63 2.82 27.75
CA ILE A 145 -13.59 3.57 28.47
C ILE A 145 -12.23 3.27 27.85
N ASP A 146 -11.85 2.01 27.70
CA ASP A 146 -10.58 1.61 27.11
C ASP A 146 -10.45 2.17 25.70
N ARG A 147 -11.48 2.01 24.84
CA ARG A 147 -11.47 2.53 23.46
C ARG A 147 -11.34 4.06 23.38
N ASN A 148 -11.95 4.82 24.28
CA ASN A 148 -12.02 6.27 24.18
C ASN A 148 -10.99 7.03 25.06
N TYR A 149 -10.50 6.41 26.16
CA TYR A 149 -9.56 7.01 27.10
C TYR A 149 -8.17 6.33 27.11
N GLU A 150 -7.91 5.34 26.23
CA GLU A 150 -6.57 4.80 26.08
C GLU A 150 -5.58 5.92 25.74
N SER A 151 -4.43 5.91 26.42
CA SER A 151 -3.34 6.82 26.06
C SER A 151 -2.82 6.48 24.64
N LYS A 152 -2.20 7.46 23.97
CA LYS A 152 -1.51 7.20 22.69
C LYS A 152 -0.56 6.02 22.84
N THR A 153 0.12 5.92 23.96
CA THR A 153 1.09 4.87 24.29
C THR A 153 0.45 3.48 24.39
N GLU A 154 -0.71 3.35 25.09
CA GLU A 154 -1.43 2.07 25.20
C GLU A 154 -1.98 1.59 23.85
N ALA A 155 -2.53 2.51 23.06
CA ALA A 155 -3.01 2.20 21.71
C ALA A 155 -1.89 1.71 20.76
N ILE A 156 -0.70 2.32 20.88
CA ILE A 156 0.48 1.91 20.10
C ILE A 156 1.00 0.56 20.61
N THR A 157 1.05 0.35 21.93
CA THR A 157 1.52 -0.90 22.53
C THR A 157 0.65 -2.08 22.07
N SER A 158 -0.68 -1.93 21.99
CA SER A 158 -1.57 -2.97 21.48
C SER A 158 -1.29 -3.28 19.99
N VAL A 159 -1.06 -2.25 19.18
CA VAL A 159 -0.69 -2.42 17.75
C VAL A 159 0.69 -3.07 17.61
N LEU A 160 1.66 -2.69 18.47
CA LEU A 160 3.01 -3.25 18.45
C LEU A 160 3.03 -4.74 18.86
N SER A 161 2.14 -5.16 19.79
CA SER A 161 2.05 -6.58 20.19
C SER A 161 1.57 -7.49 19.08
N ASP A 162 0.80 -6.96 18.13
CA ASP A 162 0.26 -7.73 17.00
C ASP A 162 1.28 -7.85 15.83
N MET A 163 2.37 -7.08 15.86
CA MET A 163 3.42 -7.09 14.85
C MET A 163 4.64 -7.89 15.32
N GLN A 164 4.92 -9.01 14.67
CA GLN A 164 6.10 -9.86 14.93
C GLN A 164 7.30 -9.37 14.09
N THR A 165 7.84 -8.19 14.38
CA THR A 165 8.94 -7.61 13.60
C THR A 165 10.14 -7.32 14.49
N ASP A 166 11.31 -7.80 14.11
CA ASP A 166 12.56 -7.59 14.85
C ASP A 166 13.22 -6.28 14.40
N LEU A 167 13.35 -5.32 15.33
CA LEU A 167 13.90 -3.97 15.09
C LEU A 167 15.40 -3.87 15.40
N ALA A 168 16.06 -4.97 15.76
CA ALA A 168 17.41 -4.95 16.33
C ALA A 168 18.51 -4.32 15.44
N ASN A 169 18.27 -4.12 14.13
CA ASN A 169 19.27 -3.68 13.16
C ASN A 169 18.76 -2.59 12.21
N VAL A 170 18.06 -1.57 12.71
CA VAL A 170 17.50 -0.47 11.91
C VAL A 170 18.16 0.86 12.26
N GLU A 171 18.73 1.56 11.27
CA GLU A 171 19.31 2.89 11.41
C GLU A 171 18.76 3.81 10.32
N VAL A 172 18.40 5.05 10.67
CA VAL A 172 18.10 6.12 9.70
C VAL A 172 19.41 6.84 9.35
N VAL A 173 19.69 7.01 8.05
CA VAL A 173 20.92 7.66 7.56
C VAL A 173 20.56 9.04 7.05
N GLU A 174 21.19 10.09 7.58
CA GLU A 174 21.05 11.46 7.09
C GLU A 174 22.03 11.75 5.92
N ASP A 175 21.57 12.57 4.93
CA ASP A 175 22.41 13.06 3.83
C ASP A 175 23.31 14.21 4.33
N GLY A 176 24.52 13.90 4.75
CA GLY A 176 25.54 14.87 5.13
C GLY A 176 26.90 14.19 5.29
N GLU A 177 27.96 14.87 4.93
CA GLU A 177 29.33 14.37 4.93
C GLU A 177 29.68 13.63 6.23
N GLU A 178 30.23 12.41 6.07
CA GLU A 178 30.82 11.55 7.11
C GLU A 178 30.07 11.45 8.45
N GLY A 179 29.08 10.56 8.50
CA GLY A 179 28.95 9.69 9.66
C GLY A 179 28.52 10.30 10.99
N ALA A 180 27.51 11.14 11.05
CA ALA A 180 26.72 11.22 12.27
C ALA A 180 25.77 10.00 12.29
N LYS A 181 26.17 8.93 12.98
CA LYS A 181 25.28 7.85 13.39
C LYS A 181 24.25 8.46 14.33
N VAL A 182 23.11 8.88 13.80
CA VAL A 182 21.96 9.17 14.65
C VAL A 182 21.43 7.82 15.08
N ASP A 183 21.88 7.38 16.26
CA ASP A 183 21.31 6.22 16.91
C ASP A 183 19.84 6.55 17.16
N ILE A 184 18.92 5.76 16.61
CA ILE A 184 17.46 5.93 16.77
C ILE A 184 17.07 6.01 18.25
N PHE A 185 17.95 5.55 19.15
CA PHE A 185 17.81 5.61 20.60
C PHE A 185 18.32 6.92 21.25
N GLU A 186 19.11 7.77 20.57
CA GLU A 186 19.70 8.98 21.16
C GLU A 186 18.94 10.28 20.91
N LEU A 187 17.96 10.33 20.02
CA LEU A 187 17.01 11.43 20.03
C LEU A 187 16.22 11.34 21.33
N LYS A 188 16.55 12.18 22.29
CA LYS A 188 15.78 12.43 23.53
C LYS A 188 14.44 13.06 23.16
N GLU A 189 13.60 12.27 22.47
CA GLU A 189 12.21 12.59 22.25
C GLU A 189 11.46 12.35 23.56
N SER A 190 10.46 13.18 23.82
CA SER A 190 9.60 13.03 25.00
C SER A 190 9.08 11.59 25.07
N ALA A 191 8.89 11.06 26.27
CA ALA A 191 8.44 9.68 26.51
C ALA A 191 7.15 9.31 25.75
N ASP A 192 6.37 10.32 25.33
CA ASP A 192 5.13 10.16 24.55
C ASP A 192 5.35 9.91 23.06
N GLU A 193 6.52 10.25 22.48
CA GLU A 193 6.82 10.09 21.05
C GLU A 193 7.49 8.76 20.71
N ALA A 194 8.24 8.18 21.67
CA ALA A 194 8.94 6.91 21.48
C ALA A 194 8.08 5.75 20.92
N PRO A 195 6.81 5.56 21.30
CA PRO A 195 5.97 4.51 20.75
C PRO A 195 5.58 4.75 19.27
N VAL A 196 5.36 6.02 18.86
CA VAL A 196 5.04 6.35 17.44
C VAL A 196 6.26 6.09 16.57
N VAL A 197 7.45 6.43 17.03
CA VAL A 197 8.71 6.17 16.33
C VAL A 197 8.89 4.66 16.11
N LYS A 198 8.67 3.85 17.14
CA LYS A 198 8.70 2.38 17.03
C LYS A 198 7.69 1.86 16.02
N LEU A 199 6.45 2.34 16.07
CA LEU A 199 5.41 1.93 15.14
C LEU A 199 5.79 2.24 13.68
N VAL A 200 6.25 3.45 13.39
CA VAL A 200 6.67 3.84 12.03
C VAL A 200 7.83 2.95 11.56
N ASN A 201 8.86 2.78 12.39
CA ASN A 201 10.00 1.94 12.04
C ASN A 201 9.59 0.48 11.79
N MET A 202 8.70 -0.10 12.62
CA MET A 202 8.16 -1.44 12.40
C MET A 202 7.41 -1.56 11.08
N VAL A 203 6.58 -0.58 10.74
CA VAL A 203 5.85 -0.55 9.46
C VAL A 203 6.83 -0.52 8.28
N LEU A 204 7.90 0.29 8.34
CA LEU A 204 8.91 0.35 7.29
C LEU A 204 9.64 -0.99 7.13
N VAL A 205 10.07 -1.59 8.23
CA VAL A 205 10.78 -2.88 8.22
C VAL A 205 9.87 -4.02 7.76
N ASP A 206 8.63 -4.09 8.23
CA ASP A 206 7.66 -5.10 7.81
C ASP A 206 7.38 -5.02 6.30
N ALA A 207 7.29 -3.79 5.76
CA ALA A 207 7.13 -3.58 4.33
C ALA A 207 8.34 -4.09 3.51
N ILE A 208 9.56 -3.86 4.02
CA ILE A 208 10.79 -4.38 3.40
C ILE A 208 10.80 -5.91 3.43
N GLN A 209 10.54 -6.52 4.58
CA GLN A 209 10.54 -7.98 4.76
C GLN A 209 9.51 -8.68 3.88
N LYS A 210 8.34 -8.06 3.70
CA LYS A 210 7.26 -8.56 2.83
C LYS A 210 7.48 -8.27 1.35
N GLY A 211 8.54 -7.52 1.00
CA GLY A 211 8.85 -7.16 -0.40
C GLY A 211 7.82 -6.22 -1.01
N ALA A 212 7.28 -5.30 -0.23
CA ALA A 212 6.38 -4.27 -0.74
C ALA A 212 7.12 -3.30 -1.66
N SER A 213 6.45 -2.80 -2.68
CA SER A 213 6.95 -1.71 -3.53
C SER A 213 6.59 -0.33 -3.00
N ASP A 214 5.41 -0.19 -2.39
CA ASP A 214 4.93 1.09 -1.88
C ASP A 214 4.19 0.87 -0.55
N ILE A 215 4.29 1.85 0.36
CA ILE A 215 3.54 1.93 1.60
C ILE A 215 2.61 3.14 1.49
N HIS A 216 1.33 2.91 1.71
CA HIS A 216 0.30 3.95 1.68
C HIS A 216 -0.23 4.20 3.09
N PHE A 217 -0.07 5.41 3.58
CA PHE A 217 -0.70 5.92 4.80
C PHE A 217 -1.90 6.76 4.37
N GLU A 218 -3.11 6.35 4.73
CA GLU A 218 -4.34 6.91 4.15
C GLU A 218 -5.31 7.36 5.22
N SER A 219 -5.67 8.65 5.15
CA SER A 219 -6.65 9.30 6.00
C SER A 219 -8.03 9.28 5.38
N TYR A 220 -9.00 8.79 6.13
CA TYR A 220 -10.44 8.85 5.82
C TYR A 220 -11.18 9.52 6.98
N GLU A 221 -12.47 9.74 6.83
CA GLU A 221 -13.28 10.42 7.84
C GLU A 221 -13.14 9.82 9.24
N LYS A 222 -13.30 8.51 9.37
CA LYS A 222 -13.31 7.80 10.66
C LYS A 222 -12.15 6.84 10.86
N ILE A 223 -11.43 6.51 9.82
CA ILE A 223 -10.37 5.51 9.85
C ILE A 223 -9.06 6.09 9.31
N PHE A 224 -7.97 5.62 9.87
CA PHE A 224 -6.63 5.78 9.33
C PHE A 224 -6.08 4.39 9.06
N ARG A 225 -5.62 4.11 7.84
CA ARG A 225 -5.15 2.77 7.48
C ARG A 225 -3.82 2.82 6.77
N ILE A 226 -3.07 1.73 6.90
CA ILE A 226 -1.78 1.52 6.24
C ILE A 226 -1.92 0.32 5.31
N ARG A 227 -1.63 0.53 4.02
CA ARG A 227 -1.64 -0.51 3.00
C ARG A 227 -0.27 -0.67 2.38
N PHE A 228 0.11 -1.91 2.09
CA PHE A 228 1.29 -2.22 1.32
C PHE A 228 0.89 -2.62 -0.10
N ARG A 229 1.65 -2.13 -1.08
CA ARG A 229 1.55 -2.63 -2.45
C ARG A 229 2.55 -3.76 -2.61
N MET A 230 2.06 -4.98 -2.73
CA MET A 230 2.86 -6.19 -2.96
C MET A 230 2.48 -6.77 -4.31
N ASP A 231 3.47 -7.03 -5.17
CA ASP A 231 3.27 -7.54 -6.53
C ASP A 231 2.18 -6.77 -7.33
N GLY A 232 2.13 -5.43 -7.16
CA GLY A 232 1.22 -4.51 -7.84
C GLY A 232 -0.17 -4.36 -7.19
N VAL A 233 -0.52 -5.17 -6.20
CA VAL A 233 -1.83 -5.15 -5.50
C VAL A 233 -1.69 -4.52 -4.11
N LEU A 234 -2.67 -3.68 -3.72
CA LEU A 234 -2.73 -3.08 -2.39
C LEU A 234 -3.40 -4.04 -1.40
N HIS A 235 -2.70 -4.29 -0.27
CA HIS A 235 -3.19 -5.08 0.85
C HIS A 235 -3.25 -4.21 2.10
N GLU A 236 -4.35 -4.25 2.84
CA GLU A 236 -4.45 -3.59 4.13
C GLU A 236 -3.65 -4.38 5.17
N MET A 237 -2.70 -3.70 5.83
CA MET A 237 -1.79 -4.31 6.78
C MET A 237 -2.13 -3.92 8.21
N LEU A 238 -2.55 -2.67 8.40
CA LEU A 238 -2.77 -2.10 9.71
C LEU A 238 -3.79 -0.96 9.64
N ALA A 239 -4.64 -0.84 10.65
CA ALA A 239 -5.56 0.27 10.83
C ALA A 239 -5.36 0.91 12.22
N PRO A 240 -4.31 1.74 12.41
CA PRO A 240 -4.07 2.41 13.67
C PRO A 240 -5.23 3.33 14.04
N PRO A 241 -5.47 3.59 15.33
CA PRO A 241 -6.47 4.55 15.75
C PRO A 241 -6.27 5.92 15.08
N LYS A 242 -7.36 6.53 14.59
CA LYS A 242 -7.35 7.82 13.86
C LYS A 242 -6.59 8.93 14.61
N ARG A 243 -6.62 8.94 15.95
CA ARG A 243 -5.90 9.89 16.81
C ARG A 243 -4.37 9.86 16.66
N LEU A 244 -3.80 8.77 16.11
CA LEU A 244 -2.35 8.64 15.87
C LEU A 244 -1.90 9.19 14.52
N GLU A 245 -2.82 9.49 13.62
CA GLU A 245 -2.54 9.94 12.26
C GLU A 245 -1.54 11.10 12.21
N SER A 246 -1.84 12.19 12.94
CA SER A 246 -1.01 13.39 12.91
C SER A 246 0.42 13.12 13.41
N ALA A 247 0.57 12.27 14.43
CA ALA A 247 1.88 11.93 14.99
C ALA A 247 2.68 11.03 14.02
N ILE A 248 2.01 10.05 13.37
CA ILE A 248 2.64 9.17 12.37
C ILE A 248 3.09 9.99 11.16
N LEU A 249 2.23 10.86 10.63
CA LEU A 249 2.56 11.70 9.47
C LEU A 249 3.66 12.72 9.78
N SER A 250 3.64 13.34 10.98
CA SER A 250 4.73 14.23 11.42
C SER A 250 6.05 13.48 11.49
N ARG A 251 6.07 12.25 12.04
CA ARG A 251 7.28 11.42 12.08
C ARG A 251 7.81 11.11 10.69
N LEU A 252 6.95 10.74 9.73
CA LEU A 252 7.34 10.50 8.34
C LEU A 252 7.93 11.76 7.69
N LYS A 253 7.34 12.93 7.95
CA LYS A 253 7.85 14.21 7.44
C LYS A 253 9.23 14.54 8.02
N ILE A 254 9.43 14.35 9.32
CA ILE A 254 10.74 14.53 9.97
C ILE A 254 11.79 13.64 9.32
N MET A 255 11.49 12.33 9.17
CA MET A 255 12.42 11.38 8.56
C MET A 255 12.73 11.70 7.09
N ALA A 256 11.82 12.38 6.39
CA ALA A 256 11.95 12.74 4.97
C ALA A 256 12.47 14.18 4.76
N ASN A 257 12.86 14.91 5.81
CA ASN A 257 13.27 16.32 5.81
C ASN A 257 12.21 17.23 5.16
N LEU A 258 10.92 17.00 5.48
CA LEU A 258 9.77 17.78 5.02
C LEU A 258 9.29 18.75 6.11
N ASP A 259 8.62 19.83 5.70
CA ASP A 259 8.02 20.79 6.61
C ASP A 259 6.80 20.18 7.33
N ILE A 260 6.90 20.04 8.66
CA ILE A 260 5.81 19.51 9.50
C ILE A 260 4.66 20.52 9.70
N ALA A 261 4.96 21.81 9.60
CA ALA A 261 3.97 22.87 9.80
C ALA A 261 3.07 23.06 8.55
N GLU A 262 3.63 22.82 7.36
CA GLU A 262 2.86 22.93 6.12
C GLU A 262 2.05 21.64 5.86
N ARG A 263 0.72 21.76 5.86
CA ARG A 263 -0.24 20.67 5.66
C ARG A 263 -1.21 20.89 4.51
N ARG A 264 -1.05 21.98 3.77
CA ARG A 264 -1.97 22.42 2.72
C ARG A 264 -1.39 22.19 1.33
N LEU A 265 -0.07 21.98 1.22
CA LEU A 265 0.62 21.78 -0.05
C LEU A 265 1.22 20.38 -0.11
N PRO A 266 1.26 19.76 -1.30
CA PRO A 266 2.03 18.53 -1.49
C PRO A 266 3.51 18.74 -1.22
N GLN A 267 4.16 17.72 -0.67
CA GLN A 267 5.59 17.74 -0.41
C GLN A 267 6.22 16.40 -0.82
N ASP A 268 7.42 16.46 -1.39
CA ASP A 268 8.20 15.28 -1.79
C ASP A 268 9.55 15.29 -1.08
N GLY A 269 9.97 14.13 -0.58
CA GLY A 269 11.22 13.95 0.16
C GLY A 269 11.77 12.54 0.04
N ARG A 270 12.83 12.27 0.81
CA ARG A 270 13.51 10.98 0.81
C ARG A 270 13.83 10.55 2.24
N ILE A 271 13.72 9.23 2.49
CA ILE A 271 14.21 8.61 3.72
C ILE A 271 15.27 7.60 3.30
N LYS A 272 16.42 7.61 3.96
CA LYS A 272 17.43 6.57 3.86
C LYS A 272 17.43 5.73 5.13
N LEU A 273 17.31 4.43 4.98
CA LEU A 273 17.26 3.50 6.09
C LEU A 273 18.28 2.39 5.86
N ARG A 274 19.07 2.09 6.89
CA ARG A 274 19.95 0.93 6.89
C ARG A 274 19.28 -0.20 7.67
N TYR A 275 19.05 -1.33 6.99
CA TYR A 275 18.46 -2.52 7.58
C TYR A 275 19.29 -3.75 7.21
N ASN A 276 19.78 -4.50 8.20
CA ASN A 276 20.65 -5.67 8.00
C ASN A 276 21.85 -5.39 7.07
N ASN A 277 22.56 -4.28 7.29
CA ASN A 277 23.68 -3.80 6.46
C ASN A 277 23.31 -3.41 5.00
N ARG A 278 22.03 -3.31 4.66
CA ARG A 278 21.56 -2.86 3.35
C ARG A 278 21.02 -1.45 3.44
N GLU A 279 21.37 -0.63 2.48
CA GLU A 279 20.80 0.71 2.34
C GLU A 279 19.55 0.66 1.47
N ILE A 280 18.44 1.11 2.03
CA ILE A 280 17.14 1.16 1.39
C ILE A 280 16.69 2.61 1.36
N ASP A 281 16.45 3.11 0.17
CA ASP A 281 15.93 4.45 -0.03
C ASP A 281 14.39 4.40 -0.14
N PHE A 282 13.71 5.39 0.44
CA PHE A 282 12.28 5.61 0.26
C PHE A 282 12.07 6.97 -0.36
N ARG A 283 11.30 7.02 -1.44
CA ARG A 283 10.73 8.28 -1.94
C ARG A 283 9.41 8.50 -1.24
N VAL A 284 9.28 9.63 -0.56
CA VAL A 284 8.11 10.01 0.23
C VAL A 284 7.38 11.11 -0.50
N SER A 285 6.10 10.94 -0.72
CA SER A 285 5.21 11.99 -1.23
C SER A 285 4.04 12.15 -0.27
N THR A 286 3.78 13.39 0.17
CA THR A 286 2.63 13.73 1.00
C THR A 286 1.65 14.58 0.20
N LEU A 287 0.37 14.31 0.36
CA LEU A 287 -0.70 15.00 -0.35
C LEU A 287 -1.83 15.36 0.62
N PRO A 288 -2.21 16.64 0.74
CA PRO A 288 -3.39 17.06 1.49
C PRO A 288 -4.67 16.44 0.91
N THR A 289 -5.52 15.90 1.78
CA THR A 289 -6.85 15.39 1.41
C THR A 289 -7.91 15.98 2.32
N ILE A 290 -9.19 15.76 2.03
CA ILE A 290 -10.32 16.31 2.79
C ILE A 290 -10.26 15.92 4.27
N TYR A 291 -9.77 14.70 4.58
CA TYR A 291 -9.80 14.14 5.94
C TYR A 291 -8.42 14.07 6.62
N GLY A 292 -7.43 14.75 6.08
CA GLY A 292 -6.04 14.76 6.55
C GLY A 292 -5.06 14.55 5.41
N GLU A 293 -3.78 14.37 5.71
CA GLU A 293 -2.76 14.13 4.69
C GLU A 293 -2.69 12.63 4.35
N LYS A 294 -2.47 12.34 3.08
CA LYS A 294 -2.06 11.02 2.61
C LYS A 294 -0.56 11.02 2.39
N ALA A 295 0.15 9.98 2.84
CA ALA A 295 1.55 9.78 2.49
C ALA A 295 1.72 8.47 1.72
N VAL A 296 2.59 8.50 0.71
CA VAL A 296 3.00 7.31 -0.05
C VAL A 296 4.52 7.23 -0.03
N LEU A 297 5.05 6.09 0.40
CA LEU A 297 6.47 5.80 0.42
C LEU A 297 6.75 4.71 -0.60
N ARG A 298 7.57 5.03 -1.61
CA ARG A 298 8.07 4.03 -2.57
C ARG A 298 9.40 3.48 -2.09
N ILE A 299 9.50 2.17 -1.98
CA ILE A 299 10.70 1.46 -1.53
C ILE A 299 11.64 1.25 -2.73
N LEU A 300 12.88 1.70 -2.60
CA LEU A 300 13.94 1.57 -3.59
C LEU A 300 15.06 0.71 -2.97
N ASP A 301 14.96 -0.60 -3.17
CA ASP A 301 16.00 -1.55 -2.72
C ASP A 301 17.01 -1.78 -3.86
N LYS A 302 18.21 -1.24 -3.69
CA LYS A 302 19.28 -1.28 -4.69
C LYS A 302 19.82 -2.70 -4.93
N GLU A 303 19.83 -3.54 -3.90
CA GLU A 303 20.37 -4.89 -3.99
C GLU A 303 19.42 -5.90 -4.62
N SER A 304 18.11 -5.60 -4.63
CA SER A 304 17.12 -6.47 -5.24
C SER A 304 17.12 -6.41 -6.77
N LEU A 305 17.86 -5.48 -7.38
CA LEU A 305 17.94 -5.29 -8.81
C LEU A 305 18.80 -6.38 -9.46
N LYS A 306 18.15 -7.33 -10.08
CA LYS A 306 18.82 -8.30 -10.93
C LYS A 306 18.87 -7.77 -12.35
N LEU A 307 20.03 -7.24 -12.75
CA LEU A 307 20.28 -6.69 -14.09
C LEU A 307 20.74 -7.77 -15.09
N ASP A 308 20.19 -8.96 -15.02
CA ASP A 308 20.49 -10.08 -15.91
C ASP A 308 19.33 -10.28 -16.89
N LEU A 309 19.58 -10.07 -18.18
CA LEU A 309 18.59 -10.22 -19.24
C LEU A 309 17.93 -11.61 -19.26
N THR A 310 18.68 -12.65 -18.91
CA THR A 310 18.18 -14.05 -18.92
C THR A 310 17.12 -14.28 -17.84
N GLN A 311 17.14 -13.49 -16.77
CA GLN A 311 16.20 -13.61 -15.65
C GLN A 311 14.94 -12.75 -15.79
N LEU A 312 14.88 -11.86 -16.78
CA LEU A 312 13.76 -10.95 -16.99
C LEU A 312 12.51 -11.68 -17.51
N GLY A 313 12.68 -12.86 -18.12
CA GLY A 313 11.58 -13.68 -18.59
C GLY A 313 11.29 -13.54 -20.07
N PHE A 314 12.23 -13.10 -20.88
CA PHE A 314 12.17 -13.24 -22.35
C PHE A 314 12.07 -14.71 -22.73
N ASP A 315 11.36 -15.02 -23.79
CA ASP A 315 11.53 -16.29 -24.51
C ASP A 315 12.80 -16.22 -25.37
N GLU A 316 13.29 -17.39 -25.79
CA GLU A 316 14.57 -17.51 -26.49
C GLU A 316 14.66 -16.63 -27.75
N TRP A 317 13.62 -16.64 -28.59
CA TRP A 317 13.56 -15.80 -29.80
C TRP A 317 13.58 -14.32 -29.47
N SER A 318 12.76 -13.89 -28.49
CA SER A 318 12.69 -12.50 -28.06
C SER A 318 14.02 -12.02 -27.45
N LEU A 319 14.69 -12.87 -26.67
CA LEU A 319 16.00 -12.57 -26.07
C LEU A 319 17.06 -12.42 -27.15
N GLU A 320 17.09 -13.32 -28.14
CA GLU A 320 18.02 -13.24 -29.29
C GLU A 320 17.88 -11.91 -30.03
N LYS A 321 16.63 -11.53 -30.36
CA LYS A 321 16.37 -10.27 -31.10
C LYS A 321 16.73 -9.03 -30.27
N PHE A 322 16.42 -9.04 -28.96
CA PHE A 322 16.78 -7.95 -28.06
C PHE A 322 18.30 -7.85 -27.95
N THR A 323 19.00 -8.95 -27.74
CA THR A 323 20.46 -8.99 -27.63
C THR A 323 21.14 -8.54 -28.93
N ALA A 324 20.64 -8.98 -30.07
CA ALA A 324 21.16 -8.53 -31.36
C ALA A 324 20.99 -7.00 -31.57
N ALA A 325 19.87 -6.43 -31.12
CA ALA A 325 19.60 -5.01 -31.24
C ALA A 325 20.50 -4.14 -30.35
N ILE A 326 20.75 -4.55 -29.08
CA ILE A 326 21.59 -3.77 -28.16
C ILE A 326 23.07 -3.76 -28.53
N HIS A 327 23.52 -4.68 -29.40
CA HIS A 327 24.90 -4.71 -29.91
C HIS A 327 25.05 -4.02 -31.27
N GLN A 328 24.01 -3.37 -31.79
CA GLN A 328 24.13 -2.54 -32.98
C GLN A 328 24.91 -1.26 -32.64
N PRO A 329 25.76 -0.78 -33.55
CA PRO A 329 26.56 0.40 -33.27
C PRO A 329 25.73 1.69 -33.19
N TYR A 330 24.59 1.75 -33.85
CA TYR A 330 23.67 2.90 -33.81
C TYR A 330 22.26 2.48 -34.17
N GLY A 331 21.31 3.35 -33.83
CA GLY A 331 19.87 3.13 -34.06
C GLY A 331 19.07 3.37 -32.78
N MET A 332 17.78 3.11 -32.86
CA MET A 332 16.87 3.38 -31.73
C MET A 332 16.14 2.12 -31.29
N ILE A 333 16.15 1.86 -29.98
CA ILE A 333 15.41 0.79 -29.32
C ILE A 333 14.36 1.44 -28.44
N LEU A 334 13.10 1.07 -28.62
CA LEU A 334 11.97 1.58 -27.83
C LEU A 334 11.36 0.49 -26.95
N ILE A 335 11.17 0.83 -25.66
CA ILE A 335 10.40 -0.03 -24.76
C ILE A 335 9.13 0.68 -24.36
N THR A 336 7.98 0.02 -24.55
CA THR A 336 6.68 0.62 -24.29
C THR A 336 5.87 -0.17 -23.28
N GLY A 337 4.90 0.50 -22.68
CA GLY A 337 3.97 -0.07 -21.70
C GLY A 337 3.56 0.94 -20.64
N PRO A 338 2.55 0.61 -19.82
CA PRO A 338 2.08 1.50 -18.76
C PRO A 338 3.13 1.68 -17.65
N THR A 339 2.85 2.61 -16.76
CA THR A 339 3.66 2.78 -15.53
C THR A 339 3.66 1.49 -14.73
N GLY A 340 4.82 1.11 -14.20
CA GLY A 340 4.98 -0.13 -13.43
C GLY A 340 5.06 -1.42 -14.27
N SER A 341 5.18 -1.34 -15.60
CA SER A 341 5.38 -2.53 -16.45
C SER A 341 6.82 -3.09 -16.42
N GLY A 342 7.75 -2.41 -15.75
CA GLY A 342 9.15 -2.84 -15.61
C GLY A 342 10.09 -2.36 -16.72
N LYS A 343 9.72 -1.34 -17.49
CA LYS A 343 10.53 -0.77 -18.59
C LYS A 343 11.95 -0.41 -18.15
N THR A 344 12.08 0.32 -17.03
CA THR A 344 13.37 0.76 -16.49
C THR A 344 14.29 -0.42 -16.19
N THR A 345 13.77 -1.50 -15.60
CA THR A 345 14.55 -2.71 -15.31
C THR A 345 15.09 -3.34 -16.60
N THR A 346 14.27 -3.43 -17.65
CA THR A 346 14.69 -3.99 -18.94
C THR A 346 15.72 -3.09 -19.63
N LEU A 347 15.53 -1.76 -19.61
CA LEU A 347 16.50 -0.80 -20.13
C LEU A 347 17.83 -0.88 -19.39
N TYR A 348 17.79 -0.88 -18.06
CA TYR A 348 19.00 -0.96 -17.24
C TYR A 348 19.73 -2.30 -17.44
N SER A 349 19.00 -3.41 -17.62
CA SER A 349 19.62 -4.70 -17.93
C SER A 349 20.27 -4.70 -19.32
N GLY A 350 19.63 -4.07 -20.31
CA GLY A 350 20.25 -3.86 -21.64
C GLY A 350 21.52 -3.03 -21.57
N ILE A 351 21.46 -1.87 -20.88
CA ILE A 351 22.62 -1.01 -20.66
C ILE A 351 23.72 -1.76 -19.90
N HIS A 352 23.39 -2.47 -18.84
CA HIS A 352 24.35 -3.24 -18.04
C HIS A 352 25.10 -4.28 -18.88
N THR A 353 24.43 -4.89 -19.84
CA THR A 353 24.99 -5.90 -20.73
C THR A 353 26.07 -5.33 -21.67
N ILE A 354 25.88 -4.09 -22.13
CA ILE A 354 26.79 -3.42 -23.06
C ILE A 354 27.78 -2.43 -22.38
N ASN A 355 27.64 -2.27 -21.06
CA ASN A 355 28.47 -1.35 -20.28
C ASN A 355 29.88 -1.91 -20.11
N SER A 356 30.83 -1.29 -20.77
CA SER A 356 32.28 -1.60 -20.70
C SER A 356 33.09 -0.29 -20.55
N PRO A 357 34.35 -0.36 -20.09
CA PRO A 357 35.16 0.83 -19.86
C PRO A 357 35.43 1.68 -21.13
N ASP A 358 35.26 1.13 -22.30
CA ASP A 358 35.47 1.73 -23.62
C ASP A 358 34.17 2.29 -24.24
N VAL A 359 33.04 2.21 -23.55
CA VAL A 359 31.74 2.71 -24.01
C VAL A 359 31.27 3.88 -23.15
N ASN A 360 31.07 5.05 -23.75
CA ASN A 360 30.50 6.20 -23.05
C ASN A 360 28.98 6.17 -23.05
N ILE A 361 28.38 5.86 -21.89
CA ILE A 361 26.95 5.75 -21.73
C ILE A 361 26.42 6.96 -20.94
N MET A 362 25.42 7.64 -21.50
CA MET A 362 24.75 8.78 -20.86
C MET A 362 23.24 8.56 -20.75
N THR A 363 22.65 8.94 -19.62
CA THR A 363 21.21 8.82 -19.42
C THR A 363 20.59 10.13 -18.98
N ALA A 364 19.37 10.42 -19.46
CA ALA A 364 18.51 11.50 -18.98
C ALA A 364 17.23 10.88 -18.42
N GLU A 365 16.94 11.09 -17.14
CA GLU A 365 15.88 10.36 -16.41
C GLU A 365 15.07 11.27 -15.48
N ASP A 366 13.78 10.98 -15.30
CA ASP A 366 12.87 11.70 -14.42
C ASP A 366 12.07 10.77 -13.52
N PRO A 367 12.61 10.48 -12.33
CA PRO A 367 13.99 10.70 -11.87
C PRO A 367 14.90 9.49 -12.15
N VAL A 368 16.19 9.59 -11.83
CA VAL A 368 17.11 8.44 -11.78
C VAL A 368 16.62 7.46 -10.72
N GLU A 369 16.34 6.20 -11.11
CA GLU A 369 15.83 5.17 -10.19
C GLU A 369 16.94 4.54 -9.36
N TYR A 370 18.05 4.18 -10.00
CA TYR A 370 19.22 3.55 -9.38
C TYR A 370 20.50 4.04 -10.02
N ASN A 371 21.55 4.17 -9.22
CA ASN A 371 22.87 4.53 -9.75
C ASN A 371 23.51 3.32 -10.44
N LEU A 372 23.83 3.47 -11.72
CA LEU A 372 24.53 2.47 -12.51
C LEU A 372 26.03 2.82 -12.54
N LYS A 373 26.85 1.88 -12.08
CA LYS A 373 28.31 2.07 -12.13
C LYS A 373 28.79 2.15 -13.59
N GLY A 374 29.61 3.14 -13.92
CA GLY A 374 30.13 3.33 -15.27
C GLY A 374 29.20 4.07 -16.24
N VAL A 375 28.05 4.61 -15.76
CA VAL A 375 27.07 5.34 -16.55
C VAL A 375 26.94 6.77 -16.05
N ASN A 376 26.94 7.74 -16.93
CA ASN A 376 26.72 9.16 -16.63
C ASN A 376 25.22 9.46 -16.62
N GLN A 377 24.61 9.47 -15.43
CA GLN A 377 23.16 9.63 -15.28
C GLN A 377 22.80 11.08 -14.93
N VAL A 378 21.95 11.70 -15.74
CA VAL A 378 21.46 13.07 -15.56
C VAL A 378 19.99 13.03 -15.12
N GLN A 379 19.71 13.55 -13.93
CA GLN A 379 18.33 13.71 -13.48
C GLN A 379 17.72 14.99 -14.05
N ILE A 380 16.55 14.89 -14.66
CA ILE A 380 15.76 16.00 -15.17
C ILE A 380 15.32 16.91 -14.01
N ASN A 381 15.31 18.21 -14.27
CA ASN A 381 14.81 19.21 -13.34
C ASN A 381 14.27 20.40 -14.14
N GLU A 382 12.98 20.40 -14.41
CA GLU A 382 12.32 21.45 -15.21
C GLU A 382 12.40 22.84 -14.55
N GLY A 383 12.46 22.89 -13.20
CA GLY A 383 12.54 24.15 -12.46
C GLY A 383 13.77 24.99 -12.75
N ILE A 384 14.86 24.36 -13.22
CA ILE A 384 16.10 25.01 -13.65
C ILE A 384 16.33 24.90 -15.18
N GLY A 385 15.30 24.51 -15.94
CA GLY A 385 15.38 24.38 -17.40
C GLY A 385 16.13 23.12 -17.88
N ARG A 386 16.45 22.16 -17.01
CA ARG A 386 17.09 20.89 -17.38
C ARG A 386 16.02 19.89 -17.82
N THR A 387 15.52 20.08 -19.03
CA THR A 387 14.54 19.21 -19.71
C THR A 387 15.23 18.06 -20.43
N PHE A 388 14.47 17.04 -20.89
CA PHE A 388 14.97 15.95 -21.72
C PHE A 388 15.66 16.49 -22.99
N ALA A 389 15.01 17.41 -23.71
CA ALA A 389 15.57 18.02 -24.92
C ALA A 389 16.87 18.79 -24.64
N ALA A 390 16.94 19.55 -23.54
CA ALA A 390 18.15 20.29 -23.15
C ALA A 390 19.29 19.33 -22.79
N ALA A 391 19.01 18.27 -22.04
CA ALA A 391 20.02 17.25 -21.70
C ALA A 391 20.54 16.55 -22.93
N LEU A 392 19.69 16.10 -23.85
CA LEU A 392 20.09 15.45 -25.11
C LEU A 392 20.96 16.32 -25.98
N ARG A 393 20.62 17.62 -26.15
CA ARG A 393 21.48 18.53 -26.89
C ARG A 393 22.88 18.67 -26.28
N SER A 394 22.99 18.56 -24.97
CA SER A 394 24.25 18.57 -24.26
C SER A 394 25.04 17.27 -24.44
N PHE A 395 24.35 16.13 -24.42
CA PHE A 395 24.96 14.81 -24.63
C PHE A 395 25.67 14.72 -25.97
N LEU A 396 25.07 15.21 -27.06
CA LEU A 396 25.67 15.20 -28.39
C LEU A 396 26.98 15.98 -28.49
N ARG A 397 27.41 16.67 -27.43
CA ARG A 397 28.72 17.35 -27.33
C ARG A 397 29.65 16.68 -26.32
N GLN A 398 29.25 15.53 -25.77
CA GLN A 398 29.99 14.78 -24.75
C GLN A 398 30.52 13.44 -25.29
N ASP A 399 30.51 13.26 -26.61
CA ASP A 399 30.98 12.05 -27.30
C ASP A 399 30.36 10.75 -26.75
N PRO A 400 29.00 10.63 -26.68
CA PRO A 400 28.36 9.43 -26.19
C PRO A 400 28.32 8.35 -27.27
N ASP A 401 28.53 7.09 -26.90
CA ASP A 401 28.24 5.94 -27.75
C ASP A 401 26.78 5.51 -27.57
N VAL A 402 26.31 5.53 -26.32
CA VAL A 402 24.94 5.07 -25.94
C VAL A 402 24.22 6.16 -25.17
N ILE A 403 23.00 6.43 -25.57
CA ILE A 403 22.12 7.42 -24.93
C ILE A 403 20.84 6.73 -24.45
N LEU A 404 20.49 6.89 -23.16
CA LEU A 404 19.17 6.55 -22.65
C LEU A 404 18.34 7.82 -22.41
N VAL A 405 17.18 7.89 -23.02
CA VAL A 405 16.13 8.88 -22.75
C VAL A 405 15.02 8.19 -21.95
N GLY A 406 14.87 8.52 -20.68
CA GLY A 406 13.95 7.85 -19.77
C GLY A 406 12.54 7.72 -20.34
N GLU A 407 12.04 8.79 -20.97
CA GLU A 407 10.80 8.76 -21.74
C GLU A 407 10.78 9.85 -22.82
N THR A 408 10.04 9.60 -23.89
CA THR A 408 9.76 10.54 -24.98
C THR A 408 8.31 10.99 -24.91
N ARG A 409 8.07 12.23 -24.44
CA ARG A 409 6.70 12.78 -24.28
C ARG A 409 6.32 13.76 -25.38
N ASP A 410 7.28 14.43 -25.97
CA ASP A 410 7.10 15.55 -26.87
C ASP A 410 7.88 15.38 -28.19
N LEU A 411 7.45 16.15 -29.22
CA LEU A 411 8.04 16.12 -30.53
C LEU A 411 9.52 16.48 -30.55
N GLU A 412 9.92 17.47 -29.73
CA GLU A 412 11.30 17.96 -29.70
C GLU A 412 12.26 16.89 -29.20
N THR A 413 11.94 16.23 -28.07
CA THR A 413 12.70 15.10 -27.53
C THR A 413 12.77 13.95 -28.53
N ALA A 414 11.65 13.63 -29.18
CA ALA A 414 11.60 12.56 -30.21
C ALA A 414 12.52 12.88 -31.41
N GLN A 415 12.48 14.10 -31.91
CA GLN A 415 13.32 14.52 -33.05
C GLN A 415 14.82 14.47 -32.74
N ILE A 416 15.23 14.93 -31.53
CA ILE A 416 16.63 14.90 -31.12
C ILE A 416 17.10 13.44 -30.95
N SER A 417 16.27 12.58 -30.31
CA SER A 417 16.59 11.16 -30.12
C SER A 417 16.78 10.42 -31.46
N ILE A 418 15.86 10.65 -32.39
CA ILE A 418 15.92 10.02 -33.73
C ILE A 418 17.13 10.53 -34.51
N ARG A 419 17.43 11.84 -34.43
CA ARG A 419 18.65 12.38 -35.07
C ARG A 419 19.92 11.77 -34.47
N ALA A 420 20.01 11.64 -33.15
CA ALA A 420 21.11 10.96 -32.50
C ALA A 420 21.28 9.53 -33.00
N ALA A 421 20.19 8.77 -33.11
CA ALA A 421 20.16 7.40 -33.63
C ALA A 421 20.66 7.31 -35.09
N LEU A 422 20.37 8.32 -35.91
CA LEU A 422 20.82 8.39 -37.32
C LEU A 422 22.26 8.90 -37.49
N THR A 423 22.80 9.54 -36.47
CA THR A 423 24.16 10.13 -36.51
C THR A 423 25.24 9.30 -35.81
N GLY A 424 24.95 8.02 -35.53
CA GLY A 424 25.96 7.08 -35.06
C GLY A 424 25.84 6.67 -33.59
N HIS A 425 24.77 7.01 -32.91
CA HIS A 425 24.56 6.66 -31.49
C HIS A 425 23.50 5.57 -31.31
N LEU A 426 23.68 4.67 -30.34
CA LEU A 426 22.66 3.75 -29.93
C LEU A 426 21.74 4.42 -28.89
N VAL A 427 20.47 4.61 -29.24
CA VAL A 427 19.51 5.35 -28.43
C VAL A 427 18.45 4.42 -27.86
N PHE A 428 18.30 4.41 -26.53
CA PHE A 428 17.21 3.77 -25.83
C PHE A 428 16.19 4.82 -25.38
N SER A 429 14.89 4.51 -25.52
CA SER A 429 13.86 5.36 -24.93
C SER A 429 12.59 4.58 -24.59
N THR A 430 11.65 5.25 -23.89
CA THR A 430 10.35 4.68 -23.61
C THR A 430 9.21 5.53 -24.15
N LEU A 431 8.11 4.84 -24.46
CA LEU A 431 6.81 5.43 -24.80
C LEU A 431 5.70 4.77 -23.95
N HIS A 432 4.53 5.40 -23.94
CA HIS A 432 3.35 4.88 -23.26
C HIS A 432 2.31 4.44 -24.30
N THR A 433 2.56 3.30 -24.96
CA THR A 433 1.62 2.65 -25.88
C THR A 433 1.35 1.21 -25.41
N ASN A 434 0.34 0.58 -25.97
CA ASN A 434 -0.14 -0.72 -25.51
C ASN A 434 0.58 -1.90 -26.18
N ASP A 435 1.07 -1.74 -27.40
CA ASP A 435 1.75 -2.75 -28.22
C ASP A 435 2.82 -2.12 -29.13
N CYS A 436 3.59 -2.96 -29.80
CA CYS A 436 4.69 -2.50 -30.65
C CYS A 436 4.23 -1.73 -31.89
N PRO A 437 3.23 -2.17 -32.68
CA PRO A 437 2.76 -1.41 -33.84
C PRO A 437 2.19 -0.04 -33.47
N SER A 438 1.47 0.06 -32.34
CA SER A 438 0.94 1.34 -31.85
C SER A 438 2.04 2.33 -31.46
N THR A 439 3.24 1.84 -31.14
CA THR A 439 4.41 2.69 -30.88
C THR A 439 4.85 3.44 -32.13
N ILE A 440 4.83 2.77 -33.28
CA ILE A 440 5.14 3.39 -34.58
C ILE A 440 4.09 4.46 -34.90
N ALA A 441 2.80 4.10 -34.82
CA ALA A 441 1.71 5.05 -35.04
C ALA A 441 1.86 6.29 -34.13
N ARG A 442 2.20 6.09 -32.85
CA ARG A 442 2.41 7.20 -31.90
C ARG A 442 3.50 8.15 -32.33
N LEU A 443 4.64 7.66 -32.85
CA LEU A 443 5.72 8.52 -33.35
C LEU A 443 5.26 9.33 -34.57
N LEU A 444 4.50 8.70 -35.49
CA LEU A 444 3.93 9.39 -36.65
C LEU A 444 2.91 10.47 -36.21
N ASP A 445 2.04 10.15 -35.25
CA ASP A 445 1.07 11.07 -34.68
C ASP A 445 1.71 12.25 -33.95
N MET A 446 2.89 12.05 -33.35
CA MET A 446 3.69 13.13 -32.79
C MET A 446 4.31 14.07 -33.84
N GLY A 447 4.17 13.75 -35.14
CA GLY A 447 4.66 14.55 -36.24
C GLY A 447 6.07 14.16 -36.72
N ILE A 448 6.56 12.99 -36.36
CA ILE A 448 7.84 12.49 -36.91
C ILE A 448 7.60 11.93 -38.31
N PRO A 449 8.35 12.37 -39.33
CA PRO A 449 8.24 11.82 -40.68
C PRO A 449 8.52 10.30 -40.74
N SER A 450 7.72 9.57 -41.52
CA SER A 450 7.80 8.10 -41.59
C SER A 450 9.17 7.59 -42.03
N PHE A 451 9.85 8.29 -42.91
CA PHE A 451 11.21 7.92 -43.35
C PHE A 451 12.27 8.00 -42.24
N LEU A 452 12.11 8.93 -41.29
CA LEU A 452 13.00 9.02 -40.13
C LEU A 452 12.75 7.90 -39.15
N VAL A 453 11.45 7.57 -38.90
CA VAL A 453 11.05 6.44 -38.04
C VAL A 453 11.59 5.12 -38.63
N ALA A 454 11.34 4.87 -39.94
CA ALA A 454 11.78 3.66 -40.62
C ALA A 454 13.29 3.46 -40.61
N SER A 455 14.07 4.57 -40.75
CA SER A 455 15.53 4.51 -40.83
C SER A 455 16.24 4.44 -39.47
N SER A 456 15.59 4.92 -38.41
CA SER A 456 16.23 4.98 -37.08
C SER A 456 15.89 3.78 -36.20
N LEU A 457 14.68 3.20 -36.29
CA LEU A 457 14.25 2.14 -35.39
C LEU A 457 14.92 0.79 -35.73
N LEU A 458 15.43 0.13 -34.68
CA LEU A 458 15.97 -1.23 -34.70
C LEU A 458 14.97 -2.22 -34.13
N LEU A 459 14.36 -1.87 -32.98
CA LEU A 459 13.55 -2.76 -32.19
C LEU A 459 12.51 -1.97 -31.39
N VAL A 460 11.31 -2.52 -31.32
CA VAL A 460 10.26 -2.07 -30.39
C VAL A 460 9.86 -3.22 -29.48
N VAL A 461 9.78 -2.96 -28.17
CA VAL A 461 9.43 -3.95 -27.17
C VAL A 461 8.24 -3.44 -26.36
N ALA A 462 7.12 -4.12 -26.41
CA ALA A 462 6.02 -3.85 -25.49
C ALA A 462 6.10 -4.81 -24.28
N GLN A 463 5.84 -4.28 -23.09
CA GLN A 463 6.06 -5.00 -21.83
C GLN A 463 4.92 -4.84 -20.85
N ARG A 464 4.56 -5.96 -20.18
CA ARG A 464 3.64 -6.02 -19.05
C ARG A 464 4.27 -6.85 -17.93
N LEU A 465 3.84 -6.61 -16.67
CA LEU A 465 4.19 -7.45 -15.52
C LEU A 465 2.97 -8.21 -15.04
N GLY A 466 3.07 -9.55 -15.05
CA GLY A 466 2.14 -10.48 -14.42
C GLY A 466 2.71 -11.03 -13.11
N ARG A 467 1.84 -11.46 -12.19
CA ARG A 467 2.26 -12.13 -10.96
C ARG A 467 2.61 -13.59 -11.23
N LYS A 468 3.61 -14.10 -10.53
CA LYS A 468 3.98 -15.53 -10.57
C LYS A 468 3.13 -16.32 -9.59
N ILE A 469 2.83 -17.56 -9.94
CA ILE A 469 2.25 -18.52 -9.00
C ILE A 469 3.26 -18.78 -7.88
N CYS A 470 2.79 -18.77 -6.65
CA CYS A 470 3.63 -19.03 -5.48
C CYS A 470 4.18 -20.47 -5.52
N ARG A 471 5.48 -20.61 -5.54
CA ARG A 471 6.14 -21.93 -5.61
C ARG A 471 5.84 -22.82 -4.42
N ALA A 472 5.62 -22.24 -3.23
CA ALA A 472 5.37 -22.98 -2.00
C ALA A 472 3.96 -23.61 -1.92
N CYS A 473 2.98 -23.08 -2.69
CA CYS A 473 1.61 -23.61 -2.67
C CYS A 473 1.04 -23.86 -4.08
N ARG A 474 1.92 -24.07 -5.04
CA ARG A 474 1.56 -24.40 -6.43
C ARG A 474 0.94 -25.79 -6.50
N GLU A 475 -0.25 -25.88 -7.11
CA GLU A 475 -0.95 -27.14 -7.36
C GLU A 475 -1.27 -27.29 -8.85
N PRO A 476 -1.07 -28.47 -9.44
CA PRO A 476 -1.47 -28.72 -10.82
C PRO A 476 -2.99 -28.93 -10.90
N TYR A 477 -3.56 -28.59 -12.06
CA TYR A 477 -4.91 -28.98 -12.45
C TYR A 477 -4.98 -29.18 -13.96
N ASP A 478 -5.83 -30.10 -14.40
CA ASP A 478 -6.01 -30.39 -15.83
C ASP A 478 -7.08 -29.46 -16.42
N ALA A 479 -6.77 -28.88 -17.55
CA ALA A 479 -7.72 -28.06 -18.31
C ALA A 479 -7.74 -28.50 -19.80
N ASP A 480 -8.83 -28.21 -20.45
CA ASP A 480 -8.95 -28.42 -21.89
C ASP A 480 -8.14 -27.35 -22.65
N GLU A 481 -7.23 -27.80 -23.52
CA GLU A 481 -6.43 -26.93 -24.38
C GLU A 481 -7.32 -26.06 -25.28
N GLY A 482 -8.50 -26.59 -25.68
CA GLY A 482 -9.48 -25.87 -26.47
C GLY A 482 -9.96 -24.58 -25.78
N SER A 483 -9.97 -24.51 -24.47
CA SER A 483 -10.32 -23.29 -23.72
C SER A 483 -9.35 -22.14 -23.99
N LEU A 484 -8.09 -22.41 -24.32
CA LEU A 484 -7.08 -21.40 -24.64
C LEU A 484 -7.15 -20.86 -26.06
N VAL A 485 -7.80 -21.59 -26.98
CA VAL A 485 -7.98 -21.17 -28.39
C VAL A 485 -8.74 -19.85 -28.44
N THR A 486 -9.75 -19.69 -27.60
CA THR A 486 -10.53 -18.46 -27.48
C THR A 486 -9.66 -17.25 -27.13
N TYR A 487 -8.50 -17.48 -26.50
CA TYR A 487 -7.55 -16.45 -26.10
C TYR A 487 -6.35 -16.32 -27.05
N GLY A 488 -6.38 -17.01 -28.21
CA GLY A 488 -5.34 -16.90 -29.24
C GLY A 488 -4.20 -17.91 -29.12
N HIS A 489 -4.39 -18.98 -28.36
CA HIS A 489 -3.45 -20.10 -28.34
C HIS A 489 -3.62 -20.99 -29.57
N VAL A 490 -2.51 -21.43 -30.17
CA VAL A 490 -2.51 -22.44 -31.21
C VAL A 490 -2.40 -23.83 -30.56
N PRO A 491 -3.39 -24.70 -30.65
CA PRO A 491 -3.40 -25.99 -30.00
C PRO A 491 -2.23 -26.87 -30.43
N SER A 492 -1.59 -27.52 -29.45
CA SER A 492 -0.56 -28.56 -29.74
C SER A 492 -1.14 -29.92 -30.16
N GLY A 493 -2.45 -30.07 -30.09
CA GLY A 493 -3.16 -31.32 -30.41
C GLY A 493 -3.18 -32.35 -29.27
N LYS A 494 -2.71 -32.01 -28.09
CA LYS A 494 -2.67 -32.91 -26.93
C LYS A 494 -4.01 -33.03 -26.17
N GLY A 495 -5.00 -32.20 -26.49
CA GLY A 495 -6.36 -32.22 -25.94
C GLY A 495 -6.49 -31.76 -24.51
N ARG A 496 -5.63 -32.22 -23.60
CA ARG A 496 -5.55 -31.75 -22.20
C ARG A 496 -4.16 -31.28 -21.89
N VAL A 497 -4.07 -30.14 -21.18
CA VAL A 497 -2.81 -29.53 -20.74
C VAL A 497 -2.88 -29.33 -19.24
N GLN A 498 -1.77 -29.63 -18.56
CA GLN A 498 -1.64 -29.41 -17.13
C GLN A 498 -1.33 -27.93 -16.87
N PHE A 499 -2.21 -27.27 -16.15
CA PHE A 499 -2.03 -25.91 -15.64
C PHE A 499 -1.74 -25.91 -14.16
N TYR A 500 -1.43 -24.75 -13.62
CA TYR A 500 -1.09 -24.58 -12.22
C TYR A 500 -1.82 -23.40 -11.62
N LYS A 501 -2.15 -23.53 -10.33
CA LYS A 501 -2.71 -22.44 -9.51
C LYS A 501 -2.06 -22.44 -8.14
N GLY A 502 -2.10 -21.30 -7.45
CA GLY A 502 -1.66 -21.21 -6.06
C GLY A 502 -2.85 -21.38 -5.12
N LYS A 503 -2.73 -22.32 -4.16
CA LYS A 503 -3.75 -22.57 -3.13
C LYS A 503 -3.84 -21.44 -2.10
N GLY A 504 -2.76 -20.67 -1.91
CA GLY A 504 -2.59 -19.72 -0.82
C GLY A 504 -1.87 -20.34 0.38
N CYS A 505 -0.83 -19.66 0.87
CA CYS A 505 -0.06 -20.06 2.05
C CYS A 505 0.53 -18.82 2.73
N ALA A 506 1.09 -18.96 3.92
CA ALA A 506 1.74 -17.87 4.64
C ALA A 506 2.84 -17.17 3.82
N THR A 507 3.60 -17.92 2.99
CA THR A 507 4.67 -17.37 2.14
C THR A 507 4.16 -16.36 1.11
N CYS A 508 2.93 -16.50 0.62
CA CYS A 508 2.30 -15.58 -0.35
C CYS A 508 1.16 -14.76 0.28
N ASN A 509 1.09 -14.64 1.59
CA ASN A 509 0.00 -13.98 2.30
C ASN A 509 -1.38 -14.46 1.83
N PHE A 510 -1.53 -15.77 1.65
CA PHE A 510 -2.75 -16.48 1.21
C PHE A 510 -3.29 -16.06 -0.17
N THR A 511 -2.54 -15.30 -0.96
CA THR A 511 -2.95 -14.84 -2.30
C THR A 511 -2.77 -15.91 -3.39
N GLY A 512 -1.99 -16.97 -3.15
CA GLY A 512 -1.58 -17.94 -4.16
C GLY A 512 -0.52 -17.44 -5.14
N MET A 513 -0.16 -16.14 -5.08
CA MET A 513 0.77 -15.49 -6.01
C MET A 513 1.95 -14.88 -5.25
N LYS A 514 3.16 -14.94 -5.80
CA LYS A 514 4.36 -14.30 -5.23
C LYS A 514 5.41 -14.01 -6.28
N GLY A 515 5.83 -12.73 -6.34
CA GLY A 515 6.77 -12.24 -7.31
C GLY A 515 6.13 -11.94 -8.67
N ARG A 516 6.91 -11.36 -9.58
CA ARG A 516 6.44 -10.89 -10.89
C ARG A 516 7.25 -11.50 -12.02
N VAL A 517 6.64 -11.63 -13.19
CA VAL A 517 7.28 -12.04 -14.45
C VAL A 517 6.89 -11.05 -15.53
N ALA A 518 7.86 -10.65 -16.36
CA ALA A 518 7.55 -9.83 -17.51
C ALA A 518 6.99 -10.68 -18.65
N ILE A 519 6.07 -10.08 -19.37
CA ILE A 519 5.45 -10.58 -20.60
C ILE A 519 5.85 -9.59 -21.69
N TYR A 520 6.44 -10.10 -22.76
CA TYR A 520 7.02 -9.30 -23.83
C TYR A 520 6.33 -9.54 -25.16
N GLU A 521 6.19 -8.46 -25.93
CA GLU A 521 5.96 -8.47 -27.36
C GLU A 521 7.18 -7.78 -27.97
N VAL A 522 7.94 -8.47 -28.80
CA VAL A 522 9.22 -7.98 -29.36
C VAL A 522 9.08 -7.92 -30.87
N MET A 523 9.22 -6.72 -31.44
CA MET A 523 9.11 -6.44 -32.85
C MET A 523 10.42 -5.88 -33.42
N PRO A 524 11.26 -6.70 -34.05
CA PRO A 524 12.38 -6.22 -34.84
C PRO A 524 11.86 -5.40 -36.03
N VAL A 525 12.53 -4.31 -36.36
CA VAL A 525 12.16 -3.49 -37.50
C VAL A 525 12.91 -4.00 -38.73
N SER A 526 12.33 -5.05 -39.37
CA SER A 526 12.81 -5.64 -40.61
C SER A 526 12.60 -4.72 -41.81
N ASP A 527 13.13 -5.08 -42.96
CA ASP A 527 12.96 -4.31 -44.17
C ASP A 527 11.48 -4.23 -44.61
N GLU A 528 10.71 -5.30 -44.42
CA GLU A 528 9.27 -5.30 -44.70
C GLU A 528 8.50 -4.39 -43.74
N ILE A 529 8.88 -4.34 -42.45
CA ILE A 529 8.31 -3.40 -41.49
C ILE A 529 8.69 -1.95 -41.86
N ARG A 530 9.94 -1.70 -42.28
CA ARG A 530 10.37 -0.40 -42.77
C ARG A 530 9.55 0.06 -43.97
N GLU A 531 9.34 -0.82 -44.95
CA GLU A 531 8.47 -0.52 -46.08
C GLU A 531 7.03 -0.23 -45.67
N GLY A 532 6.50 -1.01 -44.71
CA GLY A 532 5.18 -0.77 -44.15
C GLY A 532 5.06 0.62 -43.48
N ILE A 533 6.07 1.04 -42.74
CA ILE A 533 6.13 2.38 -42.12
C ILE A 533 6.15 3.47 -43.21
N LEU A 534 6.99 3.30 -44.25
CA LEU A 534 7.09 4.25 -45.36
C LEU A 534 5.78 4.38 -46.15
N LYS A 535 5.04 3.29 -46.29
CA LYS A 535 3.72 3.24 -46.94
C LYS A 535 2.58 3.69 -46.00
N ASN A 536 2.87 4.08 -44.75
CA ASN A 536 1.89 4.42 -43.70
C ASN A 536 0.83 3.32 -43.50
N MET A 537 1.25 2.05 -43.48
CA MET A 537 0.39 0.92 -43.19
C MET A 537 -0.25 1.04 -41.79
N SER A 538 -1.45 0.50 -41.64
CA SER A 538 -2.15 0.45 -40.38
C SER A 538 -1.41 -0.41 -39.35
N THR A 539 -1.70 -0.18 -38.05
CA THR A 539 -1.15 -1.00 -36.97
C THR A 539 -1.51 -2.49 -37.10
N ALA A 540 -2.65 -2.81 -37.70
CA ALA A 540 -3.08 -4.17 -37.96
C ALA A 540 -2.23 -4.86 -39.05
N GLU A 541 -1.90 -4.15 -40.11
CA GLU A 541 -1.05 -4.65 -41.19
C GLU A 541 0.38 -4.85 -40.72
N LEU A 542 0.96 -3.86 -39.99
CA LEU A 542 2.29 -3.98 -39.39
C LEU A 542 2.36 -5.16 -38.40
N ARG A 543 1.28 -5.39 -37.63
CA ARG A 543 1.20 -6.54 -36.71
C ARG A 543 1.20 -7.85 -37.49
N ALA A 544 0.44 -7.96 -38.58
CA ALA A 544 0.39 -9.17 -39.38
C ALA A 544 1.78 -9.50 -39.97
N ILE A 545 2.50 -8.49 -40.48
CA ILE A 545 3.86 -8.67 -40.97
C ILE A 545 4.79 -9.14 -39.84
N ALA A 546 4.79 -8.46 -38.69
CA ALA A 546 5.64 -8.82 -37.58
C ALA A 546 5.35 -10.23 -37.03
N GLN A 547 4.07 -10.63 -36.98
CA GLN A 547 3.69 -11.97 -36.55
C GLN A 547 4.12 -13.05 -37.55
N SER A 548 4.05 -12.78 -38.84
CA SER A 548 4.57 -13.71 -39.87
C SER A 548 6.08 -13.93 -39.75
N GLN A 549 6.81 -12.99 -39.16
CA GLN A 549 8.26 -13.05 -38.88
C GLN A 549 8.60 -13.62 -37.49
N GLY A 550 7.62 -14.08 -36.73
CA GLY A 550 7.83 -14.75 -35.44
C GLY A 550 7.50 -13.91 -34.21
N MET A 551 7.05 -12.66 -34.35
CA MET A 551 6.59 -11.86 -33.22
C MET A 551 5.39 -12.54 -32.56
N LYS A 552 5.46 -12.67 -31.23
CA LYS A 552 4.34 -13.11 -30.41
C LYS A 552 3.67 -11.89 -29.79
N SER A 553 2.35 -11.81 -29.85
CA SER A 553 1.63 -10.77 -29.13
C SER A 553 1.82 -10.92 -27.61
N LEU A 554 1.60 -9.85 -26.84
CA LEU A 554 1.64 -9.91 -25.36
C LEU A 554 0.78 -11.06 -24.83
N ARG A 555 -0.41 -11.29 -25.41
CA ARG A 555 -1.29 -12.37 -24.99
C ARG A 555 -0.70 -13.75 -25.29
N GLN A 556 -0.16 -13.97 -26.49
CA GLN A 556 0.49 -15.23 -26.84
C GLN A 556 1.71 -15.52 -25.97
N SER A 557 2.57 -14.51 -25.74
CA SER A 557 3.70 -14.62 -24.82
C SER A 557 3.26 -14.92 -23.38
N GLY A 558 2.17 -14.29 -22.93
CA GLY A 558 1.58 -14.58 -21.62
C GLY A 558 1.06 -16.00 -21.49
N LEU A 559 0.35 -16.51 -22.52
CA LEU A 559 -0.19 -17.87 -22.53
C LEU A 559 0.92 -18.94 -22.51
N MET A 560 2.06 -18.69 -23.14
CA MET A 560 3.23 -19.58 -22.99
C MET A 560 3.65 -19.72 -21.53
N LYS A 561 3.65 -18.61 -20.77
CA LYS A 561 3.98 -18.62 -19.34
C LYS A 561 2.89 -19.29 -18.48
N VAL A 562 1.66 -19.39 -18.96
CA VAL A 562 0.60 -20.20 -18.31
C VAL A 562 0.91 -21.69 -18.51
N ILE A 563 1.27 -22.09 -19.72
CA ILE A 563 1.62 -23.48 -20.07
C ILE A 563 2.85 -23.93 -19.25
N ASP A 564 3.86 -23.07 -19.11
CA ASP A 564 5.03 -23.33 -18.28
C ASP A 564 4.70 -23.34 -16.77
N GLY A 565 3.47 -22.98 -16.40
CA GLY A 565 3.02 -22.89 -15.01
C GLY A 565 3.70 -21.78 -14.21
N THR A 566 4.14 -20.73 -14.85
CA THR A 566 4.72 -19.54 -14.21
C THR A 566 3.64 -18.60 -13.67
N THR A 567 2.52 -18.44 -14.41
CA THR A 567 1.39 -17.57 -14.07
C THR A 567 0.05 -18.25 -14.38
N THR A 568 -1.06 -17.57 -14.13
CA THR A 568 -2.41 -18.08 -14.42
C THR A 568 -3.03 -17.38 -15.62
N ILE A 569 -4.08 -17.97 -16.20
CA ILE A 569 -4.84 -17.41 -17.34
C ILE A 569 -5.45 -16.06 -16.94
N GLU A 570 -6.07 -15.99 -15.76
CA GLU A 570 -6.71 -14.79 -15.25
C GLU A 570 -5.73 -13.63 -15.16
N GLU A 571 -4.50 -13.91 -14.72
CA GLU A 571 -3.47 -12.89 -14.62
C GLU A 571 -3.01 -12.40 -15.99
N VAL A 572 -2.83 -13.30 -16.95
CA VAL A 572 -2.51 -12.92 -18.34
C VAL A 572 -3.62 -12.06 -18.94
N LEU A 573 -4.87 -12.47 -18.78
CA LEU A 573 -6.01 -11.68 -19.25
C LEU A 573 -6.04 -10.30 -18.60
N ARG A 574 -5.86 -10.24 -17.27
CA ARG A 574 -5.86 -8.97 -16.53
C ARG A 574 -4.83 -7.96 -17.06
N VAL A 575 -3.64 -8.42 -17.44
CA VAL A 575 -2.54 -7.52 -17.87
C VAL A 575 -2.49 -7.31 -19.38
N THR A 576 -3.20 -8.11 -20.16
CA THR A 576 -3.23 -8.03 -21.65
C THR A 576 -4.60 -7.62 -22.21
N LEU A 577 -5.61 -7.36 -21.35
CA LEU A 577 -6.84 -6.69 -21.74
C LEU A 577 -6.53 -5.22 -22.00
N SER A 578 -6.48 -4.82 -23.26
CA SER A 578 -6.37 -3.43 -23.72
C SER A 578 -7.38 -3.21 -24.81
#